data_873ff51b99bcecd4f2d4c10ff7bfcac5
#
_entry.id   873ff51b99bcecd4f2d4c10ff7bfcac5
#
_cell.length_a   1.000
_cell.length_b   1.000
_cell.length_c   1.000
_cell.angle_alpha   90.00
_cell.angle_beta   90.00
_cell.angle_gamma   90.00
#
_symmetry.space_group_name_H-M   'P 1'
#
loop_
_entity.id
_entity.type
_entity.pdbx_description
1 polymer ?
#
loop_
_entity_poly.entity_id
_entity_poly.type
_entity_poly.pdbx_seq_one_letter_code
_entity_poly.pdbx_strand_id
1 'polypeptide(L)'
;MERLSNHIYIQNKFKLNVLYKDYPEFKNIIGSNGKDKRFRNNIFEKINIFTESPVNDNDIKVIGLINNKRVWRYIPQKYVDMDHENIAKYKVLVPRSNGSGALGEVLSTPLIGEPLIGYTQTFIGIGAFDTLNEAKAALKYVKSKFARVMLGILKVTQDNNRATWAEVPVQNFTSNSDIDWSKSIHEIDQQLYKKYGLSDDEINFIETKVQGMD
;
A
#
# COMPACT_ATOMS: atom_id res chain seq x y z
N MET A 1 -4.38 5.12 -21.37
CA MET A 1 -4.72 4.08 -20.37
C MET A 1 -4.34 4.63 -19.00
N GLU A 2 -5.22 4.53 -18.01
CA GLU A 2 -4.98 5.00 -16.66
C GLU A 2 -3.94 4.11 -15.95
N ARG A 3 -3.08 4.72 -15.11
CA ARG A 3 -1.95 4.05 -14.48
C ARG A 3 -2.16 3.91 -12.97
N LEU A 4 -1.77 2.75 -12.43
CA LEU A 4 -1.92 2.46 -11.00
C LEU A 4 -1.16 3.45 -10.11
N SER A 5 -0.10 4.07 -10.62
CA SER A 5 0.61 5.14 -9.93
C SER A 5 -0.28 6.31 -9.48
N ASN A 6 -1.39 6.58 -10.18
CA ASN A 6 -2.35 7.63 -9.81
C ASN A 6 -3.18 7.27 -8.56
N HIS A 7 -3.25 5.99 -8.24
CA HIS A 7 -3.97 5.44 -7.10
C HIS A 7 -3.04 4.97 -5.98
N ILE A 8 -1.80 5.47 -5.95
CA ILE A 8 -0.84 5.19 -4.87
C ILE A 8 -0.80 6.38 -3.91
N TYR A 9 -1.06 6.08 -2.67
CA TYR A 9 -1.13 7.03 -1.57
C TYR A 9 0.05 6.82 -0.63
N ILE A 10 0.61 7.94 -0.15
CA ILE A 10 1.68 7.92 0.85
C ILE A 10 1.10 7.78 2.26
N GLN A 11 1.96 7.57 3.23
CA GLN A 11 1.62 7.42 4.65
C GLN A 11 0.67 8.50 5.18
N ASN A 12 0.00 8.16 6.27
CA ASN A 12 -0.85 9.08 7.02
C ASN A 12 -0.07 10.24 7.64
N LYS A 13 -0.78 11.23 8.13
CA LYS A 13 -0.24 12.49 8.65
C LYS A 13 -0.85 12.80 10.01
N PHE A 14 -0.12 13.57 10.81
CA PHE A 14 -0.65 14.17 12.03
C PHE A 14 -1.48 15.41 11.74
N LYS A 15 -2.49 15.64 12.59
CA LYS A 15 -3.16 16.91 12.75
C LYS A 15 -2.34 17.76 13.73
N LEU A 16 -1.26 18.37 13.24
CA LEU A 16 -0.20 18.97 14.07
C LEU A 16 -0.72 20.07 15.03
N ASN A 17 -1.71 20.85 14.62
CA ASN A 17 -2.30 21.91 15.46
C ASN A 17 -2.96 21.34 16.73
N VAL A 18 -3.59 20.17 16.63
CA VAL A 18 -4.19 19.50 17.79
C VAL A 18 -3.10 18.80 18.62
N LEU A 19 -2.20 18.09 17.93
CA LEU A 19 -1.11 17.35 18.58
C LEU A 19 -0.22 18.29 19.41
N TYR A 20 0.21 19.42 18.85
CA TYR A 20 1.11 20.35 19.51
C TYR A 20 0.42 21.23 20.58
N LYS A 21 -0.90 21.30 20.58
CA LYS A 21 -1.66 21.89 21.68
C LYS A 21 -1.60 21.00 22.92
N ASP A 22 -1.76 19.69 22.74
CA ASP A 22 -1.79 18.72 23.84
C ASP A 22 -0.37 18.29 24.26
N TYR A 23 0.59 18.28 23.31
CA TYR A 23 1.99 17.87 23.49
C TYR A 23 2.95 18.88 22.84
N PRO A 24 3.16 20.07 23.44
CA PRO A 24 4.01 21.12 22.88
C PRO A 24 5.47 20.67 22.62
N GLU A 25 5.99 19.74 23.42
CA GLU A 25 7.34 19.19 23.32
C GLU A 25 7.57 18.45 22.00
N PHE A 26 6.53 17.88 21.37
CA PHE A 26 6.66 17.16 20.10
C PHE A 26 7.03 18.08 18.93
N LYS A 27 6.88 19.39 19.06
CA LYS A 27 7.36 20.36 18.07
C LYS A 27 8.86 20.20 17.79
N ASN A 28 9.64 19.94 18.83
CA ASN A 28 11.10 19.80 18.73
C ASN A 28 11.51 18.41 18.19
N ILE A 29 10.64 17.40 18.29
CA ILE A 29 10.91 16.02 17.91
C ILE A 29 10.43 15.75 16.47
N ILE A 30 9.23 16.20 16.11
CA ILE A 30 8.61 15.99 14.80
C ILE A 30 9.03 17.08 13.82
N GLY A 31 9.09 18.34 14.27
CA GLY A 31 9.33 19.52 13.44
C GLY A 31 8.03 20.14 12.90
N SER A 32 8.17 21.20 12.11
CA SER A 32 7.04 22.04 11.66
C SER A 32 6.85 22.10 10.13
N ASN A 33 7.73 21.50 9.35
CA ASN A 33 7.62 21.56 7.90
C ASN A 33 6.60 20.53 7.35
N GLY A 34 6.17 20.71 6.10
CA GLY A 34 5.13 19.89 5.49
C GLY A 34 5.45 18.38 5.39
N LYS A 35 6.72 17.98 5.47
CA LYS A 35 7.14 16.56 5.49
C LYS A 35 7.08 15.97 6.89
N ASP A 36 7.28 16.78 7.92
CA ASP A 36 7.41 16.31 9.30
C ASP A 36 6.06 15.87 9.89
N LYS A 37 4.95 16.39 9.36
CA LYS A 37 3.61 15.95 9.76
C LYS A 37 3.26 14.51 9.37
N ARG A 38 4.10 13.82 8.59
CA ARG A 38 3.86 12.46 8.12
C ARG A 38 4.25 11.42 9.16
N PHE A 39 3.56 10.28 9.16
CA PHE A 39 3.97 9.11 9.95
C PHE A 39 5.24 8.51 9.36
N ARG A 40 6.39 9.02 9.80
CA ARG A 40 7.71 8.60 9.32
C ARG A 40 8.05 7.17 9.80
N ASN A 41 9.06 6.56 9.19
CA ASN A 41 9.45 5.17 9.46
C ASN A 41 9.73 4.85 10.93
N ASN A 42 10.30 5.80 11.67
CA ASN A 42 10.68 5.63 13.08
C ASN A 42 9.74 6.35 14.08
N ILE A 43 8.53 6.71 13.66
CA ILE A 43 7.64 7.54 14.47
C ILE A 43 7.20 6.85 15.75
N PHE A 44 7.05 5.53 15.75
CA PHE A 44 6.66 4.74 16.93
C PHE A 44 7.70 4.78 18.05
N GLU A 45 8.97 5.05 17.72
CA GLU A 45 10.08 5.11 18.67
C GLU A 45 10.39 6.56 19.07
N LYS A 46 9.99 7.54 18.23
CA LYS A 46 10.27 8.96 18.47
C LYS A 46 9.36 9.61 19.49
N ILE A 47 8.08 9.21 19.50
CA ILE A 47 7.06 9.80 20.37
C ILE A 47 6.23 8.70 21.03
N ASN A 48 5.90 8.92 22.30
CA ASN A 48 5.23 7.94 23.15
C ASN A 48 3.68 7.99 23.09
N ILE A 49 3.12 8.56 22.03
CA ILE A 49 1.67 8.67 21.85
C ILE A 49 1.04 7.42 21.21
N PHE A 50 1.87 6.60 20.58
CA PHE A 50 1.46 5.34 19.98
C PHE A 50 1.45 4.21 21.02
N THR A 51 0.30 3.61 21.25
CA THR A 51 0.10 2.51 22.23
C THR A 51 0.08 1.15 21.58
N GLU A 52 0.32 0.09 22.33
CA GLU A 52 0.27 -1.30 21.84
C GLU A 52 -1.16 -1.84 21.72
N SER A 53 -2.08 -1.27 22.50
CA SER A 53 -3.50 -1.60 22.52
C SER A 53 -4.33 -0.31 22.38
N PRO A 54 -5.56 -0.38 21.86
CA PRO A 54 -6.42 0.79 21.82
C PRO A 54 -6.75 1.26 23.24
N VAL A 55 -6.78 2.55 23.44
CA VAL A 55 -7.19 3.19 24.71
C VAL A 55 -8.65 3.63 24.61
N ASN A 56 -9.09 3.99 23.40
CA ASN A 56 -10.47 4.37 23.10
C ASN A 56 -10.98 3.61 21.87
N ASP A 57 -12.30 3.47 21.75
CA ASP A 57 -12.96 2.72 20.67
C ASP A 57 -12.69 3.28 19.28
N ASN A 58 -12.37 4.56 19.17
CA ASN A 58 -12.10 5.26 17.92
C ASN A 58 -10.60 5.53 17.68
N ASP A 59 -9.72 4.84 18.40
CA ASP A 59 -8.29 4.95 18.11
C ASP A 59 -7.97 4.37 16.72
N ILE A 60 -7.14 5.09 15.98
CA ILE A 60 -6.67 4.66 14.66
C ILE A 60 -5.60 3.60 14.83
N LYS A 61 -5.80 2.43 14.23
CA LYS A 61 -4.81 1.36 14.17
C LYS A 61 -3.82 1.65 13.04
N VAL A 62 -2.53 1.64 13.33
CA VAL A 62 -1.47 2.01 12.37
C VAL A 62 -0.46 0.88 12.26
N ILE A 63 -0.14 0.49 10.99
CA ILE A 63 0.94 -0.45 10.71
C ILE A 63 2.25 0.30 10.43
N GLY A 64 3.33 -0.22 10.93
CA GLY A 64 4.69 0.25 10.67
C GLY A 64 5.72 -0.84 10.92
N LEU A 65 6.99 -0.45 10.97
CA LEU A 65 8.09 -1.36 11.30
C LEU A 65 8.83 -0.88 12.56
N ILE A 66 9.20 -1.82 13.42
CA ILE A 66 10.21 -1.65 14.47
C ILE A 66 11.21 -2.80 14.29
N ASN A 67 12.48 -2.47 14.17
CA ASN A 67 13.56 -3.46 13.95
C ASN A 67 13.24 -4.42 12.77
N ASN A 68 12.77 -3.85 11.65
CA ASN A 68 12.35 -4.58 10.44
C ASN A 68 11.19 -5.58 10.64
N LYS A 69 10.52 -5.59 11.79
CA LYS A 69 9.33 -6.40 12.05
C LYS A 69 8.08 -5.56 11.93
N ARG A 70 7.04 -6.09 11.31
CA ARG A 70 5.73 -5.44 11.25
C ARG A 70 5.13 -5.38 12.64
N VAL A 71 4.70 -4.18 13.02
CA VAL A 71 4.02 -3.93 14.29
C VAL A 71 2.77 -3.11 14.05
N TRP A 72 1.81 -3.29 14.92
CA TRP A 72 0.62 -2.48 14.99
C TRP A 72 0.70 -1.58 16.22
N ARG A 73 0.29 -0.33 16.05
CA ARG A 73 0.16 0.64 17.13
C ARG A 73 -1.16 1.36 16.99
N TYR A 74 -1.59 2.01 18.05
CA TYR A 74 -2.85 2.75 18.10
C TYR A 74 -2.55 4.19 18.48
N ILE A 75 -3.31 5.12 17.90
CA ILE A 75 -3.21 6.56 18.18
C ILE A 75 -4.61 7.15 18.25
N PRO A 76 -4.89 8.07 19.20
CA PRO A 76 -6.18 8.76 19.24
C PRO A 76 -6.49 9.47 17.92
N GLN A 77 -7.67 9.22 17.37
CA GLN A 77 -8.10 9.74 16.07
C GLN A 77 -7.95 11.27 15.96
N LYS A 78 -8.14 12.00 17.07
CA LYS A 78 -8.01 13.48 17.08
C LYS A 78 -6.64 13.99 16.63
N TYR A 79 -5.60 13.17 16.69
CA TYR A 79 -4.24 13.54 16.27
C TYR A 79 -3.91 13.12 14.84
N VAL A 80 -4.82 12.43 14.16
CA VAL A 80 -4.65 11.95 12.78
C VAL A 80 -5.35 12.90 11.82
N ASP A 81 -4.70 13.25 10.71
CA ASP A 81 -5.32 13.97 9.61
C ASP A 81 -6.29 13.03 8.87
N MET A 82 -7.58 13.22 9.13
CA MET A 82 -8.65 12.40 8.58
C MET A 82 -9.04 12.76 7.14
N ASP A 83 -8.48 13.87 6.60
CA ASP A 83 -8.66 14.26 5.18
C ASP A 83 -7.76 13.45 4.23
N HIS A 84 -7.02 12.49 4.75
CA HIS A 84 -6.21 11.59 3.94
C HIS A 84 -7.10 10.70 3.07
N GLU A 85 -6.84 10.66 1.77
CA GLU A 85 -7.73 10.17 0.72
C GLU A 85 -8.18 8.71 0.91
N ASN A 86 -7.38 7.87 1.55
CA ASN A 86 -7.74 6.46 1.76
C ASN A 86 -7.85 6.02 3.22
N ILE A 87 -7.82 6.95 4.20
CA ILE A 87 -7.93 6.55 5.63
C ILE A 87 -9.28 5.88 5.92
N ALA A 88 -10.37 6.41 5.36
CA ALA A 88 -11.73 5.90 5.54
C ALA A 88 -12.14 4.84 4.49
N LYS A 89 -11.20 4.33 3.71
CA LYS A 89 -11.45 3.41 2.60
C LYS A 89 -10.66 2.10 2.79
N TYR A 90 -11.11 1.04 2.12
CA TYR A 90 -10.28 -0.15 1.93
C TYR A 90 -9.11 0.16 0.98
N LYS A 91 -7.99 -0.46 1.19
CA LYS A 91 -6.76 -0.30 0.39
C LYS A 91 -5.90 -1.55 0.44
N VAL A 92 -4.98 -1.67 -0.51
CA VAL A 92 -3.91 -2.67 -0.43
C VAL A 92 -2.65 -1.99 0.10
N LEU A 93 -2.08 -2.51 1.17
CA LEU A 93 -0.85 -2.03 1.77
C LEU A 93 0.32 -2.89 1.29
N VAL A 94 1.31 -2.26 0.68
CA VAL A 94 2.52 -2.90 0.16
C VAL A 94 3.73 -2.28 0.87
N PRO A 95 4.70 -3.07 1.36
CA PRO A 95 5.95 -2.54 1.87
C PRO A 95 6.63 -1.64 0.83
N ARG A 96 7.07 -0.48 1.26
CA ARG A 96 7.78 0.46 0.40
C ARG A 96 9.15 -0.07 -0.01
N SER A 97 9.82 -0.81 0.86
CA SER A 97 11.08 -1.48 0.54
C SER A 97 10.82 -2.96 0.31
N ASN A 98 11.20 -3.46 -0.87
CA ASN A 98 10.96 -4.84 -1.27
C ASN A 98 12.01 -5.34 -2.26
N GLY A 99 12.59 -6.49 -1.97
CA GLY A 99 13.45 -7.23 -2.88
C GLY A 99 14.70 -6.48 -3.36
N SER A 100 15.14 -6.81 -4.56
CA SER A 100 16.35 -6.25 -5.19
C SER A 100 16.07 -5.32 -6.37
N GLY A 101 14.85 -5.29 -6.87
CA GLY A 101 14.46 -4.67 -8.13
C GLY A 101 14.52 -5.63 -9.33
N ALA A 102 14.61 -6.93 -9.09
CA ALA A 102 14.53 -7.91 -10.15
C ALA A 102 13.14 -7.93 -10.82
N LEU A 103 13.11 -8.17 -12.12
CA LEU A 103 11.86 -8.20 -12.89
C LEU A 103 10.91 -9.27 -12.34
N GLY A 104 9.69 -8.88 -12.03
CA GLY A 104 8.64 -9.80 -11.57
C GLY A 104 8.88 -10.40 -10.18
N GLU A 105 9.77 -9.82 -9.37
CA GLU A 105 10.06 -10.33 -8.02
C GLU A 105 8.81 -10.41 -7.12
N VAL A 106 8.83 -11.30 -6.15
CA VAL A 106 7.77 -11.49 -5.16
C VAL A 106 7.68 -10.25 -4.26
N LEU A 107 6.47 -9.73 -4.05
CA LEU A 107 6.23 -8.65 -3.10
C LEU A 107 6.14 -9.19 -1.68
N SER A 108 6.79 -8.52 -0.74
CA SER A 108 6.77 -8.90 0.67
C SER A 108 5.35 -8.76 1.25
N THR A 109 4.61 -9.83 1.22
CA THR A 109 3.28 -10.02 1.82
C THR A 109 2.40 -8.75 1.82
N PRO A 110 1.83 -8.36 0.66
CA PRO A 110 0.80 -7.32 0.62
C PRO A 110 -0.41 -7.71 1.48
N LEU A 111 -1.07 -6.72 2.08
CA LEU A 111 -2.24 -6.98 2.92
C LEU A 111 -3.34 -5.95 2.67
N ILE A 112 -4.57 -6.29 3.04
CA ILE A 112 -5.70 -5.36 3.00
C ILE A 112 -5.66 -4.49 4.25
N GLY A 113 -5.68 -3.18 4.06
CA GLY A 113 -5.99 -2.20 5.09
C GLY A 113 -7.49 -1.88 5.04
N GLU A 114 -8.19 -2.14 6.14
CA GLU A 114 -9.59 -1.78 6.31
C GLU A 114 -9.76 -0.27 6.54
N PRO A 115 -10.98 0.28 6.46
CA PRO A 115 -11.25 1.64 6.90
C PRO A 115 -10.70 1.91 8.30
N LEU A 116 -10.18 3.12 8.53
CA LEU A 116 -9.52 3.56 9.76
C LEU A 116 -8.21 2.82 10.12
N ILE A 117 -7.65 2.07 9.17
CA ILE A 117 -6.27 1.60 9.29
C ILE A 117 -5.33 2.59 8.62
N GLY A 118 -4.39 3.13 9.41
CA GLY A 118 -3.31 3.98 8.96
C GLY A 118 -2.00 3.20 8.73
N TYR A 119 -1.02 3.87 8.13
CA TYR A 119 0.29 3.28 7.87
C TYR A 119 1.40 4.32 7.89
N THR A 120 2.59 3.87 8.27
CA THR A 120 3.80 4.70 8.29
C THR A 120 4.48 4.72 6.91
N GLN A 121 5.54 5.50 6.77
CA GLN A 121 6.36 5.61 5.56
C GLN A 121 6.95 4.27 5.07
N THR A 122 6.91 3.23 5.89
CA THR A 122 7.39 1.89 5.52
C THR A 122 6.44 1.14 4.59
N PHE A 123 5.24 1.70 4.34
CA PHE A 123 4.25 1.18 3.41
C PHE A 123 3.79 2.25 2.41
N ILE A 124 3.27 1.79 1.29
CA ILE A 124 2.41 2.56 0.38
C ILE A 124 1.01 1.97 0.43
N GLY A 125 0.00 2.81 0.22
CA GLY A 125 -1.39 2.40 0.08
C GLY A 125 -1.79 2.42 -1.39
N ILE A 126 -2.32 1.32 -1.91
CA ILE A 126 -2.84 1.22 -3.27
C ILE A 126 -4.36 1.24 -3.20
N GLY A 127 -4.96 2.19 -3.91
CA GLY A 127 -6.39 2.36 -4.00
C GLY A 127 -7.04 3.04 -2.79
N ALA A 128 -8.30 3.41 -2.98
CA ALA A 128 -9.23 3.92 -1.99
C ALA A 128 -10.60 3.32 -2.32
N PHE A 129 -10.78 2.05 -1.96
CA PHE A 129 -11.91 1.23 -2.37
C PHE A 129 -13.09 1.38 -1.42
N ASP A 130 -14.30 1.35 -1.95
CA ASP A 130 -15.53 1.43 -1.16
C ASP A 130 -15.87 0.10 -0.50
N THR A 131 -15.45 -1.01 -1.10
CA THR A 131 -15.80 -2.35 -0.62
C THR A 131 -14.56 -3.23 -0.38
N LEU A 132 -14.72 -4.18 0.53
CA LEU A 132 -13.71 -5.22 0.80
C LEU A 132 -13.47 -6.08 -0.46
N ASN A 133 -14.50 -6.32 -1.29
CA ASN A 133 -14.36 -7.13 -2.49
C ASN A 133 -13.47 -6.45 -3.54
N GLU A 134 -13.59 -5.15 -3.73
CA GLU A 134 -12.69 -4.37 -4.59
C GLU A 134 -11.24 -4.43 -4.09
N ALA A 135 -11.04 -4.28 -2.78
CA ALA A 135 -9.71 -4.39 -2.18
C ALA A 135 -9.12 -5.81 -2.34
N LYS A 136 -9.94 -6.87 -2.22
CA LYS A 136 -9.52 -8.25 -2.49
C LYS A 136 -9.13 -8.45 -3.96
N ALA A 137 -9.90 -7.91 -4.90
CA ALA A 137 -9.60 -7.95 -6.33
C ALA A 137 -8.26 -7.23 -6.62
N ALA A 138 -8.08 -6.02 -6.07
CA ALA A 138 -6.84 -5.27 -6.19
C ALA A 138 -5.64 -6.00 -5.57
N LEU A 139 -5.83 -6.69 -4.44
CA LEU A 139 -4.78 -7.51 -3.80
C LEU A 139 -4.35 -8.67 -4.72
N LYS A 140 -5.30 -9.39 -5.34
CA LYS A 140 -5.00 -10.44 -6.31
C LYS A 140 -4.25 -9.87 -7.52
N TYR A 141 -4.70 -8.72 -8.03
CA TYR A 141 -4.03 -8.04 -9.14
C TYR A 141 -2.58 -7.67 -8.81
N VAL A 142 -2.34 -7.04 -7.67
CA VAL A 142 -0.98 -6.66 -7.22
C VAL A 142 -0.06 -7.88 -7.06
N LYS A 143 -0.61 -9.03 -6.67
CA LYS A 143 0.12 -10.29 -6.57
C LYS A 143 0.33 -11.00 -7.92
N SER A 144 -0.44 -10.67 -8.96
CA SER A 144 -0.36 -11.31 -10.27
C SER A 144 1.03 -11.19 -10.89
N LYS A 145 1.43 -12.18 -11.68
CA LYS A 145 2.69 -12.13 -12.43
C LYS A 145 2.69 -10.97 -13.40
N PHE A 146 1.57 -10.73 -14.08
CA PHE A 146 1.39 -9.62 -15.01
C PHE A 146 1.71 -8.27 -14.35
N ALA A 147 1.05 -7.94 -13.24
CA ALA A 147 1.26 -6.66 -12.57
C ALA A 147 2.70 -6.50 -12.06
N ARG A 148 3.33 -7.58 -11.57
CA ARG A 148 4.72 -7.56 -11.07
C ARG A 148 5.75 -7.42 -12.18
N VAL A 149 5.50 -7.99 -13.35
CA VAL A 149 6.35 -7.75 -14.54
C VAL A 149 6.27 -6.29 -14.96
N MET A 150 5.05 -5.73 -15.07
CA MET A 150 4.85 -4.32 -15.40
C MET A 150 5.49 -3.39 -14.36
N LEU A 151 5.40 -3.72 -13.08
CA LEU A 151 6.11 -3.00 -12.01
C LEU A 151 7.63 -3.07 -12.22
N GLY A 152 8.16 -4.23 -12.57
CA GLY A 152 9.58 -4.48 -12.77
C GLY A 152 10.22 -3.67 -13.90
N ILE A 153 9.42 -3.14 -14.84
CA ILE A 153 9.94 -2.28 -15.93
C ILE A 153 10.62 -1.02 -15.37
N LEU A 154 10.05 -0.40 -14.35
CA LEU A 154 10.58 0.83 -13.74
C LEU A 154 11.24 0.61 -12.37
N LYS A 155 10.99 -0.52 -11.74
CA LYS A 155 11.53 -0.83 -10.42
C LYS A 155 12.91 -1.47 -10.53
N VAL A 156 13.94 -0.64 -10.52
CA VAL A 156 15.36 -1.06 -10.62
C VAL A 156 16.07 -1.14 -9.26
N THR A 157 15.37 -0.86 -8.17
CA THR A 157 15.86 -0.94 -6.79
C THR A 157 14.79 -1.54 -5.88
N GLN A 158 15.10 -1.69 -4.60
CA GLN A 158 14.11 -2.16 -3.60
C GLN A 158 12.97 -1.15 -3.33
N ASP A 159 13.04 0.12 -3.78
CA ASP A 159 12.03 1.14 -3.48
C ASP A 159 10.77 0.97 -4.35
N ASN A 160 9.63 0.72 -3.70
CA ASN A 160 8.29 0.67 -4.28
C ASN A 160 7.60 2.05 -4.17
N ASN A 161 8.22 3.10 -4.67
CA ASN A 161 7.60 4.43 -4.67
C ASN A 161 6.53 4.54 -5.78
N ARG A 162 5.77 5.64 -5.74
CA ARG A 162 4.68 5.89 -6.69
C ARG A 162 5.14 5.80 -8.16
N ALA A 163 6.34 6.29 -8.48
CA ALA A 163 6.83 6.35 -9.86
C ALA A 163 7.11 4.96 -10.44
N THR A 164 7.50 3.98 -9.62
CA THR A 164 7.77 2.60 -10.09
C THR A 164 6.51 1.90 -10.62
N TRP A 165 5.31 2.35 -10.22
CA TRP A 165 4.03 1.80 -10.66
C TRP A 165 3.46 2.49 -11.91
N ALA A 166 4.22 3.39 -12.56
CA ALA A 166 3.72 4.17 -13.68
C ALA A 166 3.43 3.34 -14.95
N GLU A 167 4.03 2.16 -15.11
CA GLU A 167 3.73 1.26 -16.21
C GLU A 167 2.64 0.23 -15.89
N VAL A 168 2.27 0.06 -14.62
CA VAL A 168 1.21 -0.86 -14.20
C VAL A 168 -0.16 -0.25 -14.54
N PRO A 169 -0.95 -0.86 -15.44
CA PRO A 169 -2.26 -0.33 -15.79
C PRO A 169 -3.27 -0.51 -14.67
N VAL A 170 -4.19 0.44 -14.51
CA VAL A 170 -5.33 0.30 -13.61
C VAL A 170 -6.33 -0.70 -14.19
N GLN A 171 -6.93 -1.50 -13.32
CA GLN A 171 -8.04 -2.39 -13.65
C GLN A 171 -9.33 -1.89 -13.02
N ASN A 172 -10.47 -2.34 -13.57
CA ASN A 172 -11.73 -2.23 -12.88
C ASN A 172 -11.83 -3.35 -11.84
N PHE A 173 -11.94 -3.01 -10.56
CA PHE A 173 -12.03 -3.97 -9.45
C PHE A 173 -13.46 -4.21 -8.98
N THR A 174 -14.46 -3.57 -9.59
CA THR A 174 -15.87 -3.73 -9.25
C THR A 174 -16.45 -5.02 -9.85
N SER A 175 -17.68 -5.34 -9.51
CA SER A 175 -18.42 -6.49 -10.07
C SER A 175 -18.66 -6.40 -11.59
N ASN A 176 -18.51 -5.20 -12.18
CA ASN A 176 -18.67 -4.97 -13.62
C ASN A 176 -17.35 -5.05 -14.39
N SER A 177 -16.33 -5.66 -13.80
CA SER A 177 -15.02 -5.86 -14.43
C SER A 177 -15.10 -6.85 -15.59
N ASP A 178 -14.25 -6.65 -16.58
CA ASP A 178 -13.95 -7.61 -17.66
C ASP A 178 -13.01 -8.75 -17.19
N ILE A 179 -12.48 -8.64 -15.97
CA ILE A 179 -11.70 -9.68 -15.29
C ILE A 179 -12.57 -10.31 -14.19
N ASP A 180 -12.67 -11.62 -14.18
CA ASP A 180 -13.32 -12.38 -13.09
C ASP A 180 -12.37 -12.50 -11.88
N TRP A 181 -12.51 -11.58 -10.93
CA TRP A 181 -11.72 -11.53 -9.72
C TRP A 181 -12.03 -12.65 -8.71
N SER A 182 -13.06 -13.47 -8.94
CA SER A 182 -13.35 -14.63 -8.11
C SER A 182 -12.33 -15.76 -8.29
N LYS A 183 -11.67 -15.78 -9.44
CA LYS A 183 -10.71 -16.78 -9.87
C LYS A 183 -9.41 -16.77 -9.08
N SER A 184 -8.61 -17.83 -9.24
CA SER A 184 -7.24 -17.90 -8.73
C SER A 184 -6.35 -16.83 -9.37
N ILE A 185 -5.21 -16.50 -8.74
CA ILE A 185 -4.27 -15.50 -9.30
C ILE A 185 -3.75 -15.97 -10.65
N HIS A 186 -3.49 -17.26 -10.83
CA HIS A 186 -3.06 -17.82 -12.12
C HIS A 186 -4.13 -17.63 -13.22
N GLU A 187 -5.40 -17.92 -12.94
CA GLU A 187 -6.48 -17.71 -13.91
C GLU A 187 -6.70 -16.20 -14.20
N ILE A 188 -6.46 -15.34 -13.24
CA ILE A 188 -6.47 -13.89 -13.43
C ILE A 188 -5.31 -13.47 -14.34
N ASP A 189 -4.12 -14.02 -14.18
CA ASP A 189 -3.00 -13.77 -15.08
C ASP A 189 -3.36 -14.16 -16.53
N GLN A 190 -3.99 -15.31 -16.77
CA GLN A 190 -4.44 -15.72 -18.11
C GLN A 190 -5.45 -14.74 -18.72
N GLN A 191 -6.40 -14.22 -17.93
CA GLN A 191 -7.33 -13.20 -18.39
C GLN A 191 -6.61 -11.89 -18.74
N LEU A 192 -5.62 -11.49 -17.93
CA LEU A 192 -4.82 -10.28 -18.18
C LEU A 192 -3.96 -10.43 -19.44
N TYR A 193 -3.30 -11.58 -19.64
CA TYR A 193 -2.53 -11.85 -20.86
C TYR A 193 -3.39 -11.72 -22.11
N LYS A 194 -4.59 -12.32 -22.10
CA LYS A 194 -5.55 -12.20 -23.19
C LYS A 194 -6.02 -10.75 -23.40
N LYS A 195 -6.36 -10.04 -22.33
CA LYS A 195 -6.82 -8.64 -22.37
C LYS A 195 -5.79 -7.72 -23.00
N TYR A 196 -4.52 -7.95 -22.70
CA TYR A 196 -3.41 -7.11 -23.19
C TYR A 196 -2.76 -7.64 -24.47
N GLY A 197 -3.25 -8.77 -25.00
CA GLY A 197 -2.80 -9.33 -26.26
C GLY A 197 -1.36 -9.82 -26.26
N LEU A 198 -0.90 -10.38 -25.14
CA LEU A 198 0.44 -10.93 -25.05
C LEU A 198 0.60 -12.10 -26.02
N SER A 199 1.77 -12.18 -26.67
CA SER A 199 2.16 -13.32 -27.50
C SER A 199 2.48 -14.55 -26.64
N ASP A 200 2.47 -15.73 -27.26
CA ASP A 200 2.84 -16.99 -26.60
C ASP A 200 4.26 -16.94 -26.01
N ASP A 201 5.19 -16.29 -26.69
CA ASP A 201 6.59 -16.12 -26.20
C ASP A 201 6.64 -15.23 -24.95
N GLU A 202 5.88 -14.13 -24.91
CA GLU A 202 5.79 -13.25 -23.74
C GLU A 202 5.13 -13.97 -22.55
N ILE A 203 4.06 -14.73 -22.80
CA ILE A 203 3.40 -15.53 -21.77
C ILE A 203 4.36 -16.58 -21.24
N ASN A 204 5.04 -17.34 -22.11
CA ASN A 204 6.02 -18.35 -21.71
C ASN A 204 7.17 -17.73 -20.90
N PHE A 205 7.66 -16.56 -21.29
CA PHE A 205 8.67 -15.83 -20.51
C PHE A 205 8.17 -15.51 -19.09
N ILE A 206 6.98 -14.92 -18.98
CA ILE A 206 6.38 -14.56 -17.68
C ILE A 206 6.17 -15.80 -16.82
N GLU A 207 5.56 -16.87 -17.40
CA GLU A 207 5.24 -18.08 -16.64
C GLU A 207 6.47 -18.82 -16.14
N THR A 208 7.57 -18.79 -16.90
CA THR A 208 8.82 -19.50 -16.54
C THR A 208 9.75 -18.67 -15.67
N LYS A 209 9.76 -17.34 -15.78
CA LYS A 209 10.71 -16.46 -15.08
C LYS A 209 10.15 -15.81 -13.83
N VAL A 210 8.83 -15.69 -13.71
CA VAL A 210 8.19 -15.01 -12.59
C VAL A 210 7.58 -16.03 -11.63
N GLN A 211 8.04 -16.02 -10.38
CA GLN A 211 7.49 -16.88 -9.33
C GLN A 211 6.03 -16.51 -9.02
N GLY A 212 5.17 -17.53 -8.82
CA GLY A 212 3.79 -17.31 -8.36
C GLY A 212 3.72 -16.70 -6.95
N MET A 213 2.60 -16.06 -6.67
CA MET A 213 2.18 -15.61 -5.33
C MET A 213 0.75 -16.05 -5.10
N ASP A 214 0.48 -16.66 -3.95
CA ASP A 214 -0.86 -17.05 -3.50
C ASP A 214 -1.50 -15.95 -2.63
#